data_29e020a24f01f0f6ad91cf85bb1c0b33
#
_entry.id   29e020a24f01f0f6ad91cf85bb1c0b33
#
_cell.length_a   1.000
_cell.length_b   1.000
_cell.length_c   1.000
_cell.angle_alpha   90.00
_cell.angle_beta   90.00
_cell.angle_gamma   90.00
#
_symmetry.space_group_name_H-M   'P 1'
#
loop_
_entity.id
_entity.type
_entity.pdbx_description
1 polymer ?
#
loop_
_entity_poly.entity_id
_entity_poly.type
_entity_poly.pdbx_seq_one_letter_code
_entity_poly.pdbx_strand_id
1 'polypeptide(L)'
;MEERKIVVVGAGLTGLTCAAYLRRKGQDVVVLEATDRIGGLMQTEEVDGFVMEQGPSTGTIKYPEVAELFDMLGDDCTVEVAQSSAKCRLIWKDGRFHALPSGLWSAITTPLFTLKDKFRILGEPWRKKGTDPNESVGSLAERRLGRSFVDYAVDPFLSGVYAGNPYQLPTRLALPKLYDLEQRYGSFI
;
A
#
# COMPACT_ATOMS: atom_id res chain seq x y z
N MET A 1 -4.03 -45.73 -10.32
CA MET A 1 -3.73 -44.31 -10.67
C MET A 1 -2.85 -43.77 -9.54
N GLU A 2 -1.65 -43.35 -9.83
CA GLU A 2 -0.83 -42.64 -8.81
C GLU A 2 -1.58 -41.38 -8.33
N GLU A 3 -1.82 -41.28 -7.05
CA GLU A 3 -2.35 -40.05 -6.44
C GLU A 3 -1.31 -38.95 -6.62
N ARG A 4 -1.58 -38.04 -7.53
CA ARG A 4 -0.71 -36.85 -7.74
C ARG A 4 -0.97 -35.84 -6.62
N LYS A 5 0.01 -35.71 -5.74
CA LYS A 5 0.00 -34.67 -4.70
C LYS A 5 0.42 -33.33 -5.30
N ILE A 6 -0.31 -32.28 -4.97
CA ILE A 6 0.09 -30.90 -5.31
C ILE A 6 0.97 -30.37 -4.18
N VAL A 7 2.15 -29.89 -4.53
CA VAL A 7 3.08 -29.29 -3.57
C VAL A 7 3.07 -27.77 -3.73
N VAL A 8 2.78 -27.07 -2.64
CA VAL A 8 2.87 -25.60 -2.54
C VAL A 8 4.12 -25.27 -1.73
N VAL A 9 5.01 -24.46 -2.29
CA VAL A 9 6.25 -24.05 -1.63
C VAL A 9 6.08 -22.67 -1.01
N GLY A 10 6.29 -22.59 0.30
CA GLY A 10 6.12 -21.39 1.12
C GLY A 10 4.76 -21.32 1.81
N ALA A 11 4.77 -21.22 3.14
CA ALA A 11 3.58 -21.09 3.98
C ALA A 11 3.29 -19.64 4.40
N GLY A 12 3.58 -18.67 3.52
CA GLY A 12 3.10 -17.30 3.63
C GLY A 12 1.64 -17.17 3.19
N LEU A 13 1.05 -15.98 3.30
CA LEU A 13 -0.35 -15.72 2.94
C LEU A 13 -0.74 -16.27 1.57
N THR A 14 0.08 -16.04 0.55
CA THR A 14 -0.19 -16.51 -0.83
C THR A 14 -0.22 -18.03 -0.93
N GLY A 15 0.78 -18.71 -0.34
CA GLY A 15 0.86 -20.17 -0.39
C GLY A 15 -0.27 -20.83 0.39
N LEU A 16 -0.58 -20.33 1.58
CA LEU A 16 -1.69 -20.82 2.40
C LEU A 16 -3.04 -20.61 1.71
N THR A 17 -3.27 -19.43 1.11
CA THR A 17 -4.49 -19.16 0.32
C THR A 17 -4.60 -20.13 -0.86
N CYS A 18 -3.54 -20.32 -1.61
CA CYS A 18 -3.51 -21.28 -2.72
C CYS A 18 -3.86 -22.71 -2.25
N ALA A 19 -3.23 -23.16 -1.17
CA ALA A 19 -3.47 -24.47 -0.59
C ALA A 19 -4.93 -24.63 -0.11
N ALA A 20 -5.49 -23.60 0.53
CA ALA A 20 -6.88 -23.60 0.99
C ALA A 20 -7.86 -23.76 -0.17
N TYR A 21 -7.70 -22.99 -1.25
CA TYR A 21 -8.55 -23.13 -2.44
C TYR A 21 -8.42 -24.48 -3.15
N LEU A 22 -7.20 -25.03 -3.22
CA LEU A 22 -6.97 -26.36 -3.78
C LEU A 22 -7.63 -27.45 -2.93
N ARG A 23 -7.50 -27.37 -1.60
CA ARG A 23 -8.18 -28.29 -0.65
C ARG A 23 -9.70 -28.23 -0.81
N ARG A 24 -10.26 -27.02 -0.92
CA ARG A 24 -11.72 -26.84 -1.16
C ARG A 24 -12.18 -27.48 -2.45
N LYS A 25 -11.30 -27.56 -3.47
CA LYS A 25 -11.56 -28.27 -4.74
C LYS A 25 -11.30 -29.79 -4.66
N GLY A 26 -11.09 -30.33 -3.46
CA GLY A 26 -10.87 -31.76 -3.25
C GLY A 26 -9.47 -32.27 -3.64
N GLN A 27 -8.51 -31.36 -3.84
CA GLN A 27 -7.15 -31.75 -4.19
C GLN A 27 -6.34 -32.17 -2.94
N ASP A 28 -5.46 -33.16 -3.08
CA ASP A 28 -4.47 -33.48 -2.04
C ASP A 28 -3.28 -32.53 -2.16
N VAL A 29 -3.07 -31.73 -1.11
CA VAL A 29 -2.09 -30.64 -1.10
C VAL A 29 -1.13 -30.77 0.08
N VAL A 30 0.15 -30.62 -0.21
CA VAL A 30 1.22 -30.51 0.80
C VAL A 30 1.84 -29.12 0.70
N VAL A 31 1.95 -28.42 1.81
CA VAL A 31 2.66 -27.14 1.91
C VAL A 31 4.03 -27.37 2.54
N LEU A 32 5.08 -26.88 1.87
CA LEU A 32 6.45 -26.92 2.36
C LEU A 32 6.86 -25.52 2.79
N GLU A 33 7.36 -25.40 4.02
CA GLU A 33 7.89 -24.16 4.58
C GLU A 33 9.36 -24.36 4.95
N ALA A 34 10.19 -23.34 4.68
CA ALA A 34 11.62 -23.40 4.92
C ALA A 34 11.99 -23.09 6.38
N THR A 35 11.12 -22.37 7.08
CA THR A 35 11.32 -21.99 8.48
C THR A 35 10.50 -22.87 9.41
N ASP A 36 10.67 -22.70 10.68
CA ASP A 36 9.90 -23.38 11.75
C ASP A 36 8.51 -22.76 11.99
N ARG A 37 8.13 -21.73 11.21
CA ARG A 37 6.92 -20.92 11.40
C ARG A 37 6.14 -20.72 10.09
N ILE A 38 4.82 -20.83 10.16
CA ILE A 38 3.91 -20.45 9.08
C ILE A 38 3.53 -18.95 9.18
N GLY A 39 3.00 -18.36 8.10
CA GLY A 39 2.52 -16.98 8.05
C GLY A 39 3.41 -16.04 7.22
N GLY A 40 4.66 -16.39 6.97
CA GLY A 40 5.60 -15.58 6.17
C GLY A 40 5.85 -14.21 6.85
N LEU A 41 5.54 -13.11 6.14
CA LEU A 41 5.69 -11.76 6.69
C LEU A 41 4.59 -11.36 7.71
N MET A 42 3.51 -12.14 7.82
CA MET A 42 2.48 -11.89 8.82
C MET A 42 2.93 -12.53 10.15
N GLN A 43 3.26 -11.70 11.11
CA GLN A 43 3.71 -12.13 12.42
C GLN A 43 3.29 -11.12 13.47
N THR A 44 2.63 -11.63 14.50
CA THR A 44 2.22 -10.87 15.67
C THR A 44 3.06 -11.31 16.86
N GLU A 45 3.59 -10.37 17.60
CA GLU A 45 4.27 -10.61 18.89
C GLU A 45 3.50 -9.93 20.02
N GLU A 46 3.44 -10.60 21.15
CA GLU A 46 2.94 -10.01 22.38
C GLU A 46 4.10 -9.85 23.37
N VAL A 47 4.42 -8.59 23.70
CA VAL A 47 5.52 -8.24 24.61
C VAL A 47 4.99 -7.26 25.65
N ASP A 48 5.12 -7.60 26.92
CA ASP A 48 4.70 -6.77 28.07
C ASP A 48 3.23 -6.28 27.98
N GLY A 49 2.35 -7.11 27.42
CA GLY A 49 0.93 -6.80 27.21
C GLY A 49 0.64 -5.90 25.99
N PHE A 50 1.64 -5.60 25.17
CA PHE A 50 1.48 -4.93 23.87
C PHE A 50 1.45 -5.96 22.75
N VAL A 51 0.47 -5.83 21.86
CA VAL A 51 0.37 -6.60 20.62
C VAL A 51 1.06 -5.84 19.51
N MET A 52 2.11 -6.40 18.93
CA MET A 52 2.94 -5.79 17.91
C MET A 52 2.93 -6.63 16.64
N GLU A 53 2.52 -5.99 15.52
CA GLU A 53 2.61 -6.59 14.20
C GLU A 53 4.02 -6.36 13.62
N GLN A 54 4.73 -7.44 13.30
CA GLN A 54 6.07 -7.40 12.69
C GLN A 54 6.01 -7.17 11.17
N GLY A 55 4.82 -7.30 10.58
CA GLY A 55 4.57 -7.16 9.14
C GLY A 55 3.39 -6.23 8.85
N PRO A 56 2.55 -6.56 7.85
CA PRO A 56 1.39 -5.74 7.51
C PRO A 56 0.35 -5.76 8.64
N SER A 57 0.04 -4.57 9.18
CA SER A 57 -0.93 -4.38 10.26
C SER A 57 -2.36 -4.14 9.76
N THR A 58 -2.53 -3.80 8.47
CA THR A 58 -3.84 -3.50 7.88
C THR A 58 -3.90 -3.97 6.43
N GLY A 59 -5.11 -4.25 5.96
CA GLY A 59 -5.36 -4.63 4.57
C GLY A 59 -6.55 -3.88 3.98
N THR A 60 -6.79 -4.10 2.69
CA THR A 60 -7.98 -3.57 2.01
C THR A 60 -8.74 -4.71 1.35
N ILE A 61 -10.04 -4.79 1.58
CA ILE A 61 -10.95 -5.69 0.87
C ILE A 61 -11.45 -4.97 -0.37
N LYS A 62 -10.59 -4.91 -1.39
CA LYS A 62 -10.90 -4.19 -2.64
C LYS A 62 -11.41 -5.13 -3.74
N TYR A 63 -10.96 -6.37 -3.72
CA TYR A 63 -11.26 -7.37 -4.73
C TYR A 63 -12.22 -8.42 -4.14
N PRO A 64 -13.19 -8.92 -4.94
CA PRO A 64 -14.17 -9.90 -4.47
C PRO A 64 -13.51 -11.19 -3.97
N GLU A 65 -12.36 -11.58 -4.53
CA GLU A 65 -11.61 -12.77 -4.12
C GLU A 65 -11.09 -12.65 -2.67
N VAL A 66 -10.81 -11.44 -2.20
CA VAL A 66 -10.41 -11.23 -0.81
C VAL A 66 -11.60 -11.40 0.13
N ALA A 67 -12.78 -10.90 -0.25
CA ALA A 67 -14.00 -11.11 0.52
C ALA A 67 -14.36 -12.60 0.56
N GLU A 68 -14.28 -13.30 -0.59
CA GLU A 68 -14.51 -14.75 -0.66
C GLU A 68 -13.57 -15.54 0.27
N LEU A 69 -12.30 -15.13 0.37
CA LEU A 69 -11.35 -15.77 1.29
C LEU A 69 -11.82 -15.63 2.76
N PHE A 70 -12.25 -14.45 3.17
CA PHE A 70 -12.76 -14.24 4.53
C PHE A 70 -14.05 -15.00 4.77
N ASP A 71 -14.97 -15.03 3.81
CA ASP A 71 -16.20 -15.84 3.89
C ASP A 71 -15.88 -17.34 4.01
N MET A 72 -14.82 -17.81 3.34
CA MET A 72 -14.36 -19.19 3.44
C MET A 72 -13.77 -19.54 4.81
N LEU A 73 -13.12 -18.58 5.48
CA LEU A 73 -12.56 -18.77 6.81
C LEU A 73 -13.64 -18.69 7.91
N GLY A 74 -14.76 -18.02 7.64
CA GLY A 74 -15.91 -17.95 8.55
C GLY A 74 -15.53 -17.44 9.93
N ASP A 75 -15.96 -18.17 10.97
CA ASP A 75 -15.74 -17.78 12.37
C ASP A 75 -14.28 -17.86 12.84
N ASP A 76 -13.41 -18.50 12.05
CA ASP A 76 -11.97 -18.58 12.36
C ASP A 76 -11.25 -17.25 12.10
N CYS A 77 -11.89 -16.29 11.39
CA CYS A 77 -11.29 -15.01 11.07
C CYS A 77 -12.32 -13.86 11.15
N THR A 78 -12.13 -12.97 12.11
CA THR A 78 -12.97 -11.77 12.25
C THR A 78 -12.33 -10.58 11.55
N VAL A 79 -13.10 -9.92 10.67
CA VAL A 79 -12.67 -8.70 10.00
C VAL A 79 -13.11 -7.48 10.80
N GLU A 80 -12.15 -6.72 11.30
CA GLU A 80 -12.40 -5.46 11.98
C GLU A 80 -12.22 -4.27 11.03
N VAL A 81 -13.21 -3.38 10.99
CA VAL A 81 -13.16 -2.17 10.18
C VAL A 81 -12.44 -1.06 10.94
N ALA A 82 -11.44 -0.44 10.30
CA ALA A 82 -10.72 0.67 10.88
C ALA A 82 -11.66 1.83 11.30
N GLN A 83 -11.42 2.38 12.48
CA GLN A 83 -12.18 3.51 13.01
C GLN A 83 -12.04 4.74 12.11
N SER A 84 -13.02 5.66 12.15
CA SER A 84 -13.01 6.90 11.37
C SER A 84 -11.80 7.80 11.69
N SER A 85 -11.30 7.75 12.92
CA SER A 85 -10.09 8.45 13.36
C SER A 85 -8.82 7.98 12.62
N ALA A 86 -8.77 6.73 12.17
CA ALA A 86 -7.66 6.17 11.40
C ALA A 86 -7.51 6.77 9.99
N LYS A 87 -8.49 7.56 9.53
CA LYS A 87 -8.40 8.28 8.24
C LYS A 87 -7.45 9.48 8.28
N CYS A 88 -7.13 9.98 9.48
CA CYS A 88 -6.20 11.09 9.65
C CYS A 88 -4.76 10.58 9.49
N ARG A 89 -4.05 11.15 8.51
CA ARG A 89 -2.61 10.90 8.32
C ARG A 89 -1.82 12.06 8.84
N LEU A 90 -0.91 11.78 9.78
CA LEU A 90 -0.08 12.78 10.43
C LEU A 90 1.35 12.71 9.90
N ILE A 91 1.88 13.85 9.51
CA ILE A 91 3.24 14.02 9.01
C ILE A 91 4.04 14.79 10.04
N TRP A 92 5.18 14.25 10.44
CA TRP A 92 6.11 14.94 11.36
C TRP A 92 6.90 15.99 10.59
N LYS A 93 6.80 17.25 11.02
CA LYS A 93 7.56 18.35 10.46
C LYS A 93 7.77 19.44 11.53
N ASP A 94 8.96 20.01 11.58
CA ASP A 94 9.30 21.15 12.48
C ASP A 94 8.92 20.88 13.94
N GLY A 95 9.22 19.66 14.45
CA GLY A 95 9.04 19.28 15.86
C GLY A 95 7.58 18.97 16.26
N ARG A 96 6.64 18.83 15.33
CA ARG A 96 5.22 18.51 15.60
C ARG A 96 4.55 17.73 14.47
N PHE A 97 3.42 17.13 14.80
CA PHE A 97 2.57 16.47 13.81
C PHE A 97 1.64 17.45 13.08
N HIS A 98 1.53 17.28 11.78
CA HIS A 98 0.62 18.02 10.90
C HIS A 98 -0.27 17.04 10.16
N ALA A 99 -1.57 17.32 10.10
CA ALA A 99 -2.47 16.51 9.29
C ALA A 99 -2.19 16.71 7.79
N LEU A 100 -2.16 15.61 7.04
CA LEU A 100 -2.10 15.68 5.57
C LEU A 100 -3.41 16.30 5.06
N PRO A 101 -3.33 17.26 4.13
CA PRO A 101 -4.53 17.93 3.60
C PRO A 101 -5.50 16.93 2.94
N SER A 102 -6.77 17.03 3.27
CA SER A 102 -7.86 16.21 2.71
C SER A 102 -8.82 16.98 1.80
N GLY A 103 -8.60 18.28 1.61
CA GLY A 103 -9.44 19.14 0.76
C GLY A 103 -8.75 20.46 0.44
N LEU A 104 -9.37 21.26 -0.45
CA LEU A 104 -8.80 22.52 -0.95
C LEU A 104 -8.44 23.50 0.17
N TRP A 105 -9.33 23.71 1.12
CA TRP A 105 -9.08 24.65 2.22
C TRP A 105 -7.90 24.21 3.08
N SER A 106 -7.86 22.94 3.46
CA SER A 106 -6.74 22.38 4.21
C SER A 106 -5.43 22.39 3.42
N ALA A 107 -5.48 22.24 2.09
CA ALA A 107 -4.30 22.36 1.23
C ALA A 107 -3.75 23.78 1.18
N ILE A 108 -4.61 24.80 1.21
CA ILE A 108 -4.20 26.22 1.24
C ILE A 108 -3.59 26.57 2.62
N THR A 109 -4.18 26.11 3.70
CA THR A 109 -3.80 26.50 5.07
C THR A 109 -2.70 25.65 5.68
N THR A 110 -2.42 24.46 5.13
CA THR A 110 -1.41 23.54 5.69
C THR A 110 -0.03 24.20 5.76
N PRO A 111 0.71 24.04 6.87
CA PRO A 111 2.11 24.44 6.99
C PRO A 111 3.09 23.41 6.39
N LEU A 112 2.60 22.26 5.92
CA LEU A 112 3.46 21.25 5.28
C LEU A 112 4.17 21.78 4.04
N PHE A 113 3.51 22.68 3.29
CA PHE A 113 4.02 23.25 2.05
C PHE A 113 4.17 24.75 2.13
N THR A 114 5.29 25.26 1.60
CA THR A 114 5.52 26.70 1.48
C THR A 114 4.58 27.30 0.41
N LEU A 115 4.46 28.62 0.38
CA LEU A 115 3.71 29.30 -0.68
C LEU A 115 4.26 28.96 -2.07
N LYS A 116 5.58 28.87 -2.21
CA LYS A 116 6.23 28.48 -3.46
C LYS A 116 5.80 27.07 -3.91
N ASP A 117 5.73 26.13 -2.96
CA ASP A 117 5.29 24.74 -3.25
C ASP A 117 3.82 24.73 -3.67
N LYS A 118 2.97 25.51 -3.00
CA LYS A 118 1.54 25.62 -3.32
C LYS A 118 1.32 26.18 -4.75
N PHE A 119 2.06 27.23 -5.14
CA PHE A 119 2.04 27.74 -6.52
C PHE A 119 2.58 26.71 -7.52
N ARG A 120 3.59 25.94 -7.12
CA ARG A 120 4.12 24.87 -7.97
C ARG A 120 3.08 23.78 -8.22
N ILE A 121 2.32 23.38 -7.18
CA ILE A 121 1.24 22.39 -7.29
C ILE A 121 0.11 22.93 -8.19
N LEU A 122 -0.31 24.18 -8.02
CA LEU A 122 -1.31 24.82 -8.89
C LEU A 122 -0.89 24.88 -10.37
N GLY A 123 0.41 24.98 -10.63
CA GLY A 123 0.98 24.96 -11.98
C GLY A 123 1.14 23.55 -12.58
N GLU A 124 0.68 22.50 -11.88
CA GLU A 124 0.81 21.11 -12.31
C GLU A 124 0.19 20.85 -13.71
N PRO A 125 -1.02 21.32 -14.07
CA PRO A 125 -1.64 21.03 -15.36
C PRO A 125 -0.84 21.49 -16.58
N TRP A 126 -0.02 22.52 -16.42
CA TRP A 126 0.82 23.06 -17.52
C TRP A 126 2.18 22.37 -17.66
N ARG A 127 2.47 21.33 -16.85
CA ARG A 127 3.72 20.60 -16.93
C ARG A 127 3.68 19.53 -18.01
N LYS A 128 4.82 19.36 -18.68
CA LYS A 128 4.95 18.33 -19.71
C LYS A 128 4.75 16.93 -19.12
N LYS A 129 4.02 16.11 -19.85
CA LYS A 129 3.84 14.69 -19.58
C LYS A 129 5.18 13.96 -19.63
N GLY A 130 5.36 12.97 -18.75
CA GLY A 130 6.50 12.07 -18.77
C GLY A 130 6.44 11.10 -19.96
N THR A 131 7.60 10.70 -20.43
CA THR A 131 7.75 9.76 -21.56
C THR A 131 8.35 8.43 -21.14
N ASP A 132 8.89 8.34 -19.93
CA ASP A 132 9.46 7.09 -19.40
C ASP A 132 8.36 6.22 -18.78
N PRO A 133 8.06 5.02 -19.35
CA PRO A 133 7.06 4.13 -18.79
C PRO A 133 7.48 3.51 -17.45
N ASN A 134 8.75 3.60 -17.09
CA ASN A 134 9.29 3.10 -15.83
C ASN A 134 9.60 4.22 -14.82
N GLU A 135 9.16 5.46 -15.10
CA GLU A 135 9.35 6.58 -14.18
C GLU A 135 8.85 6.21 -12.77
N SER A 136 9.71 6.41 -11.77
CA SER A 136 9.37 6.13 -10.38
C SER A 136 8.35 7.14 -9.84
N VAL A 137 7.60 6.74 -8.80
CA VAL A 137 6.64 7.63 -8.12
C VAL A 137 7.32 8.89 -7.60
N GLY A 138 8.52 8.74 -7.01
CA GLY A 138 9.30 9.87 -6.52
C GLY A 138 9.70 10.85 -7.64
N SER A 139 10.24 10.33 -8.75
CA SER A 139 10.65 11.17 -9.89
C SER A 139 9.47 11.87 -10.53
N LEU A 140 8.36 11.17 -10.74
CA LEU A 140 7.13 11.73 -11.28
C LEU A 140 6.57 12.82 -10.36
N ALA A 141 6.48 12.58 -9.07
CA ALA A 141 5.98 13.57 -8.11
C ALA A 141 6.92 14.78 -8.00
N GLU A 142 8.24 14.58 -8.00
CA GLU A 142 9.20 15.67 -7.96
C GLU A 142 9.14 16.54 -9.21
N ARG A 143 9.04 15.92 -10.39
CA ARG A 143 8.91 16.60 -11.67
C ARG A 143 7.64 17.46 -11.72
N ARG A 144 6.52 16.94 -11.27
CA ARG A 144 5.21 17.61 -11.36
C ARG A 144 4.91 18.53 -10.18
N LEU A 145 5.14 18.06 -8.97
CA LEU A 145 4.69 18.74 -7.74
C LEU A 145 5.84 19.34 -6.93
N GLY A 146 7.07 18.86 -7.14
CA GLY A 146 8.27 19.35 -6.49
C GLY A 146 8.75 18.50 -5.32
N ARG A 147 9.98 18.74 -4.92
CA ARG A 147 10.68 17.96 -3.89
C ARG A 147 9.95 17.95 -2.55
N SER A 148 9.48 19.11 -2.08
CA SER A 148 8.74 19.21 -0.82
C SER A 148 7.49 18.30 -0.81
N PHE A 149 6.84 18.13 -1.96
CA PHE A 149 5.69 17.24 -2.07
C PHE A 149 6.11 15.78 -1.94
N VAL A 150 7.26 15.41 -2.49
CA VAL A 150 7.81 14.07 -2.27
C VAL A 150 8.11 13.87 -0.79
N ASP A 151 8.84 14.78 -0.15
CA ASP A 151 9.33 14.62 1.21
C ASP A 151 8.20 14.60 2.26
N TYR A 152 7.13 15.37 2.07
CA TYR A 152 6.05 15.52 3.06
C TYR A 152 4.70 14.91 2.69
N ALA A 153 4.56 14.32 1.51
CA ALA A 153 3.33 13.64 1.13
C ALA A 153 3.60 12.25 0.55
N VAL A 154 4.46 12.15 -0.48
CA VAL A 154 4.66 10.90 -1.22
C VAL A 154 5.47 9.89 -0.42
N ASP A 155 6.63 10.31 0.08
CA ASP A 155 7.54 9.42 0.82
C ASP A 155 6.92 8.88 2.11
N PRO A 156 6.33 9.70 3.01
CA PRO A 156 5.65 9.19 4.19
C PRO A 156 4.49 8.24 3.87
N PHE A 157 3.75 8.52 2.80
CA PHE A 157 2.66 7.64 2.36
C PHE A 157 3.17 6.30 1.84
N LEU A 158 4.15 6.32 0.94
CA LEU A 158 4.68 5.09 0.33
C LEU A 158 5.50 4.26 1.30
N SER A 159 6.26 4.90 2.17
CA SER A 159 6.99 4.22 3.24
C SER A 159 6.04 3.49 4.19
N GLY A 160 4.89 4.09 4.51
CA GLY A 160 3.87 3.46 5.36
C GLY A 160 3.08 2.34 4.68
N VAL A 161 2.94 2.36 3.34
CA VAL A 161 2.15 1.37 2.60
C VAL A 161 3.02 0.26 2.01
N TYR A 162 4.17 0.63 1.43
CA TYR A 162 5.04 -0.30 0.68
C TYR A 162 6.37 -0.60 1.39
N ALA A 163 6.66 0.08 2.50
CA ALA A 163 7.95 0.03 3.19
C ALA A 163 9.14 0.25 2.21
N GLY A 164 8.95 1.05 1.16
CA GLY A 164 9.86 1.18 0.04
C GLY A 164 10.21 2.63 -0.32
N ASN A 165 11.36 2.80 -0.97
CA ASN A 165 11.82 4.09 -1.46
C ASN A 165 10.98 4.53 -2.68
N PRO A 166 10.33 5.73 -2.67
CA PRO A 166 9.50 6.22 -3.77
C PRO A 166 10.25 6.33 -5.10
N TYR A 167 11.57 6.51 -5.07
CA TYR A 167 12.40 6.59 -6.27
C TYR A 167 12.73 5.22 -6.90
N GLN A 168 12.39 4.12 -6.22
CA GLN A 168 12.58 2.76 -6.71
C GLN A 168 11.26 2.08 -7.11
N LEU A 169 10.12 2.71 -6.84
CA LEU A 169 8.80 2.16 -7.13
C LEU A 169 8.30 2.69 -8.49
N PRO A 170 8.18 1.85 -9.54
CA PRO A 170 7.62 2.28 -10.82
C PRO A 170 6.16 2.71 -10.67
N THR A 171 5.82 3.91 -11.14
CA THR A 171 4.48 4.51 -10.95
C THR A 171 3.36 3.64 -11.52
N ARG A 172 3.57 3.06 -12.69
CA ARG A 172 2.57 2.20 -13.35
C ARG A 172 2.17 0.97 -12.53
N LEU A 173 3.05 0.49 -11.64
CA LEU A 173 2.81 -0.67 -10.77
C LEU A 173 2.30 -0.25 -9.38
N ALA A 174 2.92 0.75 -8.78
CA ALA A 174 2.58 1.19 -7.43
C ALA A 174 1.30 2.03 -7.40
N LEU A 175 1.14 2.95 -8.36
CA LEU A 175 0.01 3.88 -8.45
C LEU A 175 -0.56 3.93 -9.88
N PRO A 176 -1.12 2.83 -10.41
CA PRO A 176 -1.57 2.74 -11.81
C PRO A 176 -2.59 3.82 -12.18
N LYS A 177 -3.49 4.17 -11.25
CA LYS A 177 -4.47 5.24 -11.49
C LYS A 177 -3.81 6.59 -11.74
N LEU A 178 -2.75 6.92 -11.01
CA LEU A 178 -2.02 8.17 -11.16
C LEU A 178 -1.27 8.19 -12.51
N TYR A 179 -0.64 7.08 -12.85
CA TYR A 179 -0.01 6.89 -14.15
C TYR A 179 -1.02 7.10 -15.29
N ASP A 180 -2.18 6.44 -15.23
CA ASP A 180 -3.23 6.54 -16.25
C ASP A 180 -3.78 7.98 -16.39
N LEU A 181 -3.94 8.71 -15.29
CA LEU A 181 -4.38 10.11 -15.32
C LEU A 181 -3.39 10.97 -16.12
N GLU A 182 -2.10 10.87 -15.81
CA GLU A 182 -1.08 11.59 -16.57
C GLU A 182 -1.05 11.15 -18.03
N GLN A 183 -1.17 9.83 -18.31
CA GLN A 183 -1.13 9.32 -19.67
C GLN A 183 -2.32 9.78 -20.51
N ARG A 184 -3.52 9.88 -19.93
CA ARG A 184 -4.75 10.25 -20.64
C ARG A 184 -4.97 11.75 -20.71
N TYR A 185 -4.73 12.45 -19.61
CA TYR A 185 -5.12 13.86 -19.47
C TYR A 185 -3.91 14.80 -19.39
N GLY A 186 -2.70 14.28 -19.23
CA GLY A 186 -1.49 15.08 -19.05
C GLY A 186 -1.37 15.71 -17.66
N SER A 187 -2.32 15.45 -16.74
CA SER A 187 -2.41 16.07 -15.42
C SER A 187 -3.05 15.11 -14.39
N PHE A 188 -2.82 15.40 -13.11
CA PHE A 188 -3.49 14.75 -11.98
C PHE A 188 -4.67 15.57 -11.42
N ILE A 189 -4.75 16.85 -11.78
CA ILE A 189 -5.73 17.84 -11.30
C ILE A 189 -6.74 18.12 -12.40
#